data_a3c495f86e4506431d17fd27eee840b5
#
_entry.id   a3c495f86e4506431d17fd27eee840b5
#
_cell.length_a   1.000
_cell.length_b   1.000
_cell.length_c   1.000
_cell.angle_alpha   90.00
_cell.angle_beta   90.00
_cell.angle_gamma   90.00
#
_symmetry.space_group_name_H-M   'P 1'
#
loop_
_entity.id
_entity.type
_entity.pdbx_description
1 polymer ?
#
loop_
_entity_poly.entity_id
_entity_poly.type
_entity_poly.pdbx_seq_one_letter_code
_entity_poly.pdbx_strand_id
1 'polypeptide(L)'
;MTHQPTITAFRCAARRMCALVALASGVALAQTAPARADFRVCNNTASRVGIAIGYKDKDGWATEGWWNLPGRSGCEVILRGTLASRYYYIYAVDYDRGGEWSGQAFMCTRDKEFVLREMHDCLAHGYDRTGFFEVDTGDQTDWTVQLTETGETSKTPNLPAMQAPLPSRQGPAVPHFPAPAAAPR
;
A
#
# COMPACT_ATOMS: atom_id res chain seq x y z
N MET A 1 -42.54 76.28 34.24
CA MET A 1 -41.12 76.26 34.01
C MET A 1 -40.71 74.79 34.07
N THR A 2 -40.61 74.14 32.91
CA THR A 2 -40.37 72.71 32.76
C THR A 2 -39.03 72.50 32.08
N HIS A 3 -38.11 71.95 32.83
CA HIS A 3 -36.78 71.52 32.28
C HIS A 3 -36.89 70.14 31.72
N GLN A 4 -36.60 70.01 30.42
CA GLN A 4 -36.35 68.73 29.76
C GLN A 4 -34.85 68.43 29.79
N PRO A 5 -34.43 67.24 30.18
CA PRO A 5 -33.06 66.81 29.99
C PRO A 5 -32.87 66.16 28.62
N THR A 6 -31.81 66.60 27.95
CA THR A 6 -31.30 66.15 26.63
C THR A 6 -30.77 64.71 26.65
N ILE A 7 -31.40 63.81 25.91
CA ILE A 7 -30.94 62.41 25.64
C ILE A 7 -30.19 62.43 24.33
N THR A 8 -28.88 62.72 24.31
CA THR A 8 -28.12 62.71 23.05
C THR A 8 -26.66 62.21 23.17
N ALA A 9 -26.32 61.44 24.17
CA ALA A 9 -24.90 61.03 24.32
C ALA A 9 -24.62 59.51 24.41
N PHE A 10 -25.58 58.64 24.21
CA PHE A 10 -25.36 57.17 24.40
C PHE A 10 -25.35 56.32 23.13
N ARG A 11 -25.45 56.88 21.95
CA ARG A 11 -25.56 56.11 20.70
C ARG A 11 -24.24 55.86 19.93
N CYS A 12 -23.14 56.42 20.32
CA CYS A 12 -21.87 56.28 19.59
C CYS A 12 -20.89 55.24 20.15
N ALA A 13 -21.04 54.81 21.41
CA ALA A 13 -20.09 53.82 21.99
C ALA A 13 -20.40 52.36 21.61
N ALA A 14 -21.69 52.04 21.34
CA ALA A 14 -22.08 50.64 21.03
C ALA A 14 -21.69 50.17 19.62
N ARG A 15 -21.43 51.05 18.65
CA ARG A 15 -21.11 50.67 17.27
C ARG A 15 -19.63 50.32 17.03
N ARG A 16 -18.70 50.73 17.93
CA ARG A 16 -17.27 50.43 17.81
C ARG A 16 -16.84 49.12 18.46
N MET A 17 -17.65 48.59 19.38
CA MET A 17 -17.35 47.30 20.03
C MET A 17 -17.82 46.07 19.24
N CYS A 18 -18.79 46.18 18.35
CA CYS A 18 -19.23 45.04 17.49
C CYS A 18 -18.28 44.78 16.32
N ALA A 19 -17.45 45.72 15.92
CA ALA A 19 -16.55 45.54 14.77
C ALA A 19 -15.27 44.74 15.10
N LEU A 20 -14.90 44.59 16.38
CA LEU A 20 -13.66 43.90 16.81
C LEU A 20 -13.90 42.41 17.13
N VAL A 21 -15.16 41.95 17.28
CA VAL A 21 -15.48 40.55 17.57
C VAL A 21 -15.61 39.70 16.29
N ALA A 22 -15.80 40.35 15.13
CA ALA A 22 -16.02 39.63 13.85
C ALA A 22 -14.73 39.18 13.16
N LEU A 23 -13.55 39.58 13.63
CA LEU A 23 -12.25 39.22 13.01
C LEU A 23 -11.53 38.03 13.69
N ALA A 24 -12.08 37.47 14.76
CA ALA A 24 -11.46 36.37 15.51
C ALA A 24 -11.98 34.97 15.15
N SER A 25 -12.95 34.85 14.22
CA SER A 25 -13.62 33.55 13.91
C SER A 25 -13.11 32.85 12.66
N GLY A 26 -11.94 33.23 12.13
CA GLY A 26 -11.43 32.73 10.84
C GLY A 26 -10.27 31.73 10.92
N VAL A 27 -9.95 31.15 12.09
CA VAL A 27 -9.02 30.02 12.14
C VAL A 27 -9.83 28.75 11.83
N ALA A 28 -10.03 28.46 10.53
CA ALA A 28 -10.44 27.15 10.09
C ALA A 28 -9.34 26.18 10.54
N LEU A 29 -9.62 25.38 11.57
CA LEU A 29 -8.87 24.19 11.92
C LEU A 29 -8.96 23.27 10.71
N ALA A 30 -7.97 23.34 9.80
CA ALA A 30 -7.74 22.32 8.80
C ALA A 30 -7.48 21.02 9.59
N GLN A 31 -8.51 20.21 9.77
CA GLN A 31 -8.39 18.87 10.31
C GLN A 31 -7.63 18.08 9.24
N THR A 32 -6.32 17.96 9.38
CA THR A 32 -5.54 16.98 8.64
C THR A 32 -6.03 15.61 9.08
N ALA A 33 -6.88 14.98 8.25
CA ALA A 33 -7.20 13.57 8.45
C ALA A 33 -5.87 12.81 8.53
N PRO A 34 -5.67 11.95 9.54
CA PRO A 34 -4.46 11.14 9.62
C PRO A 34 -4.34 10.36 8.31
N ALA A 35 -3.20 10.49 7.63
CA ALA A 35 -2.87 9.66 6.50
C ALA A 35 -2.94 8.20 6.99
N ARG A 36 -3.87 7.41 6.46
CA ARG A 36 -3.96 6.00 6.80
C ARG A 36 -2.82 5.29 6.10
N ALA A 37 -1.88 4.84 6.88
CA ALA A 37 -0.83 3.95 6.45
C ALA A 37 -1.42 2.53 6.34
N ASP A 38 -1.55 2.00 5.13
CA ASP A 38 -2.16 0.69 4.88
C ASP A 38 -1.47 0.02 3.68
N PHE A 39 -1.44 -1.31 3.66
CA PHE A 39 -1.12 -2.07 2.45
C PHE A 39 -2.41 -2.41 1.70
N ARG A 40 -2.50 -1.97 0.45
CA ARG A 40 -3.68 -2.14 -0.40
C ARG A 40 -3.36 -2.94 -1.65
N VAL A 41 -4.35 -3.67 -2.13
CA VAL A 41 -4.31 -4.28 -3.47
C VAL A 41 -5.54 -3.84 -4.24
N CYS A 42 -5.33 -3.39 -5.48
CA CYS A 42 -6.38 -2.94 -6.39
C CYS A 42 -6.58 -3.97 -7.50
N ASN A 43 -7.81 -4.39 -7.72
CA ASN A 43 -8.17 -5.24 -8.84
C ASN A 43 -8.67 -4.39 -10.02
N ASN A 44 -7.80 -4.11 -10.98
CA ASN A 44 -8.13 -3.39 -12.22
C ASN A 44 -8.49 -4.34 -13.36
N THR A 45 -8.49 -5.64 -13.12
CA THR A 45 -8.91 -6.64 -14.11
C THR A 45 -10.44 -6.72 -14.21
N ALA A 46 -10.94 -7.36 -15.26
CA ALA A 46 -12.37 -7.64 -15.40
C ALA A 46 -12.82 -8.84 -14.59
N SER A 47 -11.88 -9.66 -14.09
CA SER A 47 -12.13 -10.93 -13.40
C SER A 47 -12.21 -10.78 -11.89
N ARG A 48 -12.82 -11.74 -11.23
CA ARG A 48 -12.70 -11.92 -9.79
C ARG A 48 -11.30 -12.46 -9.47
N VAL A 49 -10.65 -11.87 -8.46
CA VAL A 49 -9.30 -12.24 -8.08
C VAL A 49 -9.25 -12.61 -6.60
N GLY A 50 -8.61 -13.74 -6.29
CA GLY A 50 -8.24 -14.12 -4.93
C GLY A 50 -6.82 -13.66 -4.63
N ILE A 51 -6.59 -13.11 -3.44
CA ILE A 51 -5.30 -12.56 -3.03
C ILE A 51 -4.83 -13.24 -1.75
N ALA A 52 -3.57 -13.63 -1.71
CA ALA A 52 -2.86 -14.01 -0.50
C ALA A 52 -1.63 -13.10 -0.33
N ILE A 53 -1.26 -12.82 0.92
CA ILE A 53 -0.11 -12.00 1.28
C ILE A 53 0.82 -12.76 2.22
N GLY A 54 2.13 -12.58 2.01
CA GLY A 54 3.18 -12.99 2.93
C GLY A 54 3.92 -11.77 3.46
N TYR A 55 4.21 -11.74 4.74
CA TYR A 55 4.91 -10.63 5.36
C TYR A 55 5.60 -11.05 6.66
N LYS A 56 6.46 -10.17 7.15
CA LYS A 56 7.10 -10.33 8.46
C LYS A 56 6.65 -9.20 9.38
N ASP A 57 6.10 -9.56 10.53
CA ASP A 57 5.75 -8.63 11.60
C ASP A 57 6.61 -8.87 12.86
N LYS A 58 6.23 -8.27 13.98
CA LYS A 58 6.91 -8.45 15.29
C LYS A 58 6.86 -9.89 15.81
N ASP A 59 5.89 -10.67 15.37
CA ASP A 59 5.64 -12.04 15.79
C ASP A 59 6.24 -13.07 14.81
N GLY A 60 6.96 -12.61 13.74
CA GLY A 60 7.63 -13.44 12.75
C GLY A 60 6.98 -13.43 11.38
N TRP A 61 7.24 -14.48 10.59
CA TRP A 61 6.65 -14.63 9.27
C TRP A 61 5.20 -15.08 9.33
N ALA A 62 4.35 -14.47 8.50
CA ALA A 62 2.97 -14.85 8.31
C ALA A 62 2.61 -14.93 6.83
N THR A 63 1.70 -15.84 6.48
CA THR A 63 0.96 -15.83 5.23
C THR A 63 -0.53 -15.85 5.53
N GLU A 64 -1.28 -15.01 4.84
CA GLU A 64 -2.72 -14.85 5.02
C GLU A 64 -3.42 -14.84 3.66
N GLY A 65 -4.64 -15.31 3.60
CA GLY A 65 -5.53 -15.33 2.43
C GLY A 65 -6.88 -15.95 2.83
N TRP A 66 -7.92 -15.83 2.06
CA TRP A 66 -8.00 -15.19 0.77
C TRP A 66 -8.84 -13.92 0.85
N TRP A 67 -8.40 -12.84 0.27
CA TRP A 67 -9.25 -11.69 -0.04
C TRP A 67 -9.78 -11.84 -1.45
N ASN A 68 -11.10 -11.86 -1.59
CA ASN A 68 -11.76 -12.05 -2.88
C ASN A 68 -12.29 -10.72 -3.39
N LEU A 69 -11.63 -10.16 -4.42
CA LEU A 69 -11.96 -8.89 -5.02
C LEU A 69 -12.73 -9.09 -6.33
N PRO A 70 -13.96 -8.55 -6.43
CA PRO A 70 -14.69 -8.54 -7.70
C PRO A 70 -13.91 -7.82 -8.80
N GLY A 71 -14.20 -8.13 -10.06
CA GLY A 71 -13.58 -7.41 -11.18
C GLY A 71 -13.86 -5.92 -11.13
N ARG A 72 -12.82 -5.10 -11.37
CA ARG A 72 -12.88 -3.63 -11.34
C ARG A 72 -13.45 -3.06 -10.03
N SER A 73 -13.26 -3.76 -8.93
CA SER A 73 -13.78 -3.35 -7.61
C SER A 73 -13.00 -2.20 -6.97
N GLY A 74 -11.88 -1.78 -7.59
CA GLY A 74 -10.97 -0.81 -6.98
C GLY A 74 -10.03 -1.48 -5.99
N CYS A 75 -9.75 -0.81 -4.87
CA CYS A 75 -8.71 -1.22 -3.93
C CYS A 75 -9.29 -1.70 -2.61
N GLU A 76 -8.76 -2.80 -2.10
CA GLU A 76 -9.05 -3.35 -0.77
C GLU A 76 -7.84 -3.16 0.15
N VAL A 77 -8.11 -2.90 1.43
CA VAL A 77 -7.07 -2.83 2.46
C VAL A 77 -6.76 -4.24 2.95
N ILE A 78 -5.58 -4.74 2.62
CA ILE A 78 -5.14 -6.08 3.00
C ILE A 78 -4.53 -6.05 4.41
N LEU A 79 -3.60 -5.11 4.67
CA LEU A 79 -3.07 -4.90 6.01
C LEU A 79 -3.33 -3.46 6.45
N ARG A 80 -3.78 -3.30 7.69
CA ARG A 80 -4.07 -1.99 8.29
C ARG A 80 -2.92 -1.51 9.15
N GLY A 81 -2.66 -0.21 9.09
CA GLY A 81 -1.64 0.44 9.88
C GLY A 81 -0.29 0.54 9.16
N THR A 82 0.66 1.17 9.83
CA THR A 82 2.00 1.42 9.30
C THR A 82 2.71 0.12 8.93
N LEU A 83 3.30 0.07 7.75
CA LEU A 83 4.05 -1.07 7.27
C LEU A 83 5.22 -1.37 8.21
N ALA A 84 5.30 -2.62 8.69
CA ALA A 84 6.31 -3.06 9.65
C ALA A 84 7.57 -3.61 8.99
N SER A 85 7.53 -3.85 7.67
CA SER A 85 8.61 -4.46 6.90
C SER A 85 8.78 -3.72 5.59
N ARG A 86 9.97 -3.80 5.01
CA ARG A 86 10.26 -3.31 3.66
C ARG A 86 9.72 -4.23 2.57
N TYR A 87 9.75 -5.55 2.80
CA TYR A 87 9.37 -6.55 1.80
C TYR A 87 8.05 -7.21 2.17
N TYR A 88 7.15 -7.23 1.18
CA TYR A 88 5.89 -7.96 1.20
C TYR A 88 5.84 -8.90 0.01
N TYR A 89 5.03 -9.93 0.12
CA TYR A 89 4.95 -10.98 -0.90
C TYR A 89 3.49 -11.18 -1.25
N ILE A 90 3.17 -11.16 -2.54
CA ILE A 90 1.80 -11.28 -3.02
C ILE A 90 1.69 -12.48 -3.95
N TYR A 91 0.62 -13.23 -3.77
CA TYR A 91 0.12 -14.18 -4.73
C TYR A 91 -1.33 -13.83 -5.05
N ALA A 92 -1.70 -13.84 -6.33
CA ALA A 92 -3.07 -13.62 -6.72
C ALA A 92 -3.47 -14.59 -7.84
N VAL A 93 -4.72 -15.00 -7.83
CA VAL A 93 -5.29 -15.95 -8.81
C VAL A 93 -6.54 -15.37 -9.46
N ASP A 94 -6.65 -15.47 -10.78
CA ASP A 94 -7.82 -15.09 -11.56
C ASP A 94 -8.82 -16.28 -11.59
N TYR A 95 -9.97 -16.12 -10.94
CA TYR A 95 -10.97 -17.17 -10.84
C TYR A 95 -11.83 -17.34 -12.10
N ASP A 96 -11.92 -16.33 -12.95
CA ASP A 96 -12.86 -16.33 -14.07
C ASP A 96 -12.19 -16.72 -15.39
N ARG A 97 -10.93 -16.36 -15.59
CA ARG A 97 -10.17 -16.64 -16.82
C ARG A 97 -9.05 -17.65 -16.62
N GLY A 98 -8.69 -17.91 -15.38
CA GLY A 98 -7.49 -18.63 -15.03
C GLY A 98 -6.24 -17.77 -15.17
N GLY A 99 -5.14 -18.27 -14.62
CA GLY A 99 -3.88 -17.53 -14.53
C GLY A 99 -3.64 -16.97 -13.14
N GLU A 100 -2.43 -16.47 -12.94
CA GLU A 100 -1.99 -16.04 -11.63
C GLU A 100 -0.92 -14.95 -11.73
N TRP A 101 -0.83 -14.16 -10.69
CA TRP A 101 0.31 -13.28 -10.39
C TRP A 101 1.14 -13.97 -9.32
N SER A 102 2.23 -14.59 -9.74
CA SER A 102 3.11 -15.41 -8.90
C SER A 102 4.57 -15.01 -9.02
N GLY A 103 5.45 -15.62 -8.22
CA GLY A 103 6.89 -15.35 -8.23
C GLY A 103 7.70 -16.47 -7.64
N GLN A 104 8.93 -16.16 -7.20
CA GLN A 104 9.92 -17.13 -6.76
C GLN A 104 10.06 -17.23 -5.22
N ALA A 105 9.34 -16.42 -4.46
CA ALA A 105 9.30 -16.53 -3.01
C ALA A 105 8.24 -17.57 -2.61
N PHE A 106 8.68 -18.74 -2.17
CA PHE A 106 7.76 -19.83 -1.85
C PHE A 106 7.28 -19.76 -0.40
N MET A 107 5.96 -19.73 -0.24
CA MET A 107 5.28 -19.69 1.05
C MET A 107 4.11 -20.67 1.08
N CYS A 108 3.58 -20.97 2.27
CA CYS A 108 2.49 -21.92 2.43
C CYS A 108 1.14 -21.24 2.24
N THR A 109 0.23 -21.92 1.51
CA THR A 109 -1.17 -21.53 1.34
C THR A 109 -2.09 -22.71 1.54
N ARG A 110 -3.40 -22.50 1.53
CA ARG A 110 -4.42 -23.55 1.45
C ARG A 110 -5.69 -23.01 0.77
N ASP A 111 -6.59 -23.89 0.36
CA ASP A 111 -7.79 -23.55 -0.41
C ASP A 111 -8.77 -22.62 0.30
N LYS A 112 -8.89 -22.73 1.63
CA LYS A 112 -9.81 -21.91 2.44
C LYS A 112 -9.07 -20.74 3.03
N GLU A 113 -9.80 -19.74 3.51
CA GLU A 113 -9.28 -18.63 4.29
C GLU A 113 -8.32 -19.12 5.38
N PHE A 114 -7.18 -18.45 5.52
CA PHE A 114 -6.10 -18.90 6.38
C PHE A 114 -5.25 -17.76 6.94
N VAL A 115 -4.66 -18.05 8.10
CA VAL A 115 -3.53 -17.34 8.70
C VAL A 115 -2.53 -18.40 9.12
N LEU A 116 -1.35 -18.44 8.49
CA LEU A 116 -0.28 -19.38 8.80
C LEU A 116 0.93 -18.59 9.30
N ARG A 117 1.49 -18.99 10.45
CA ARG A 117 2.65 -18.33 11.05
C ARG A 117 3.81 -19.28 11.18
N GLU A 118 5.04 -18.76 10.92
CA GLU A 118 6.30 -19.52 11.03
C GLU A 118 6.25 -20.90 10.36
N MET A 119 5.54 -20.97 9.21
CA MET A 119 5.32 -22.23 8.52
C MET A 119 6.49 -22.57 7.61
N HIS A 120 7.16 -23.68 7.89
CA HIS A 120 8.16 -24.33 7.05
C HIS A 120 7.61 -25.66 6.59
N ASP A 121 8.15 -26.21 5.49
CA ASP A 121 7.73 -27.52 4.95
C ASP A 121 6.23 -27.64 4.72
N CYS A 122 5.68 -26.74 3.91
CA CYS A 122 4.25 -26.66 3.61
C CYS A 122 3.60 -28.01 3.38
N LEU A 123 4.20 -28.86 2.52
CA LEU A 123 3.64 -30.15 2.12
C LEU A 123 3.58 -31.12 3.30
N ALA A 124 4.55 -31.13 4.20
CA ALA A 124 4.57 -31.99 5.38
C ALA A 124 3.43 -31.64 6.36
N HIS A 125 2.93 -30.42 6.30
CA HIS A 125 1.81 -29.94 7.11
C HIS A 125 0.45 -29.96 6.39
N GLY A 126 0.42 -30.48 5.13
CA GLY A 126 -0.81 -30.54 4.35
C GLY A 126 -1.23 -29.21 3.73
N TYR A 127 -0.28 -28.32 3.51
CA TYR A 127 -0.46 -27.03 2.84
C TYR A 127 0.16 -27.05 1.44
N ASP A 128 -0.27 -26.15 0.59
CA ASP A 128 0.32 -25.96 -0.74
C ASP A 128 1.56 -25.08 -0.63
N ARG A 129 2.55 -25.39 -1.46
CA ARG A 129 3.76 -24.56 -1.62
C ARG A 129 3.57 -23.63 -2.82
N THR A 130 3.25 -22.37 -2.56
CA THR A 130 2.85 -21.38 -3.56
C THR A 130 3.92 -20.33 -3.77
N GLY A 131 4.14 -19.92 -5.02
CA GLY A 131 5.12 -18.90 -5.40
C GLY A 131 4.51 -17.49 -5.31
N PHE A 132 5.07 -16.63 -4.47
CA PHE A 132 4.70 -15.24 -4.33
C PHE A 132 5.68 -14.33 -5.05
N PHE A 133 5.21 -13.23 -5.62
CA PHE A 133 6.12 -12.17 -6.10
C PHE A 133 6.43 -11.17 -4.99
N GLU A 134 7.64 -10.67 -5.01
CA GLU A 134 8.13 -9.73 -4.01
C GLU A 134 7.71 -8.29 -4.35
N VAL A 135 7.32 -7.55 -3.33
CA VAL A 135 7.01 -6.13 -3.37
C VAL A 135 7.97 -5.40 -2.43
N ASP A 136 8.91 -4.64 -2.99
CA ASP A 136 9.81 -3.78 -2.22
C ASP A 136 9.14 -2.42 -2.01
N THR A 137 8.73 -2.13 -0.78
CA THR A 137 8.10 -0.87 -0.41
C THR A 137 9.12 0.22 -0.05
N GLY A 138 10.41 -0.11 -0.02
CA GLY A 138 11.45 0.81 0.44
C GLY A 138 11.23 1.22 1.89
N ASP A 139 11.26 2.53 2.13
CA ASP A 139 10.99 3.12 3.44
C ASP A 139 9.56 3.71 3.54
N GLN A 140 8.64 3.28 2.66
CA GLN A 140 7.27 3.77 2.65
C GLN A 140 6.47 3.18 3.82
N THR A 141 5.59 3.99 4.39
CA THR A 141 4.71 3.57 5.49
C THR A 141 3.38 3.02 5.00
N ASP A 142 3.05 3.22 3.73
CA ASP A 142 1.89 2.69 3.02
C ASP A 142 2.26 2.25 1.61
N TRP A 143 1.50 1.33 1.04
CA TRP A 143 1.73 0.83 -0.31
C TRP A 143 0.46 0.39 -1.00
N THR A 144 0.45 0.46 -2.33
CA THR A 144 -0.66 -0.03 -3.15
C THR A 144 -0.14 -0.83 -4.34
N VAL A 145 -0.54 -2.09 -4.42
CA VAL A 145 -0.29 -2.96 -5.56
C VAL A 145 -1.47 -2.87 -6.54
N GLN A 146 -1.17 -2.78 -7.84
CA GLN A 146 -2.16 -2.76 -8.90
C GLN A 146 -2.11 -4.08 -9.68
N LEU A 147 -3.18 -4.88 -9.62
CA LEU A 147 -3.34 -6.05 -10.48
C LEU A 147 -4.01 -5.62 -11.79
N THR A 148 -3.35 -5.88 -12.90
CA THR A 148 -3.82 -5.57 -14.26
C THR A 148 -3.91 -6.86 -15.07
N GLU A 149 -4.66 -6.83 -16.18
CA GLU A 149 -4.77 -7.98 -17.10
C GLU A 149 -3.38 -8.48 -17.52
N THR A 150 -3.20 -9.79 -17.49
CA THR A 150 -1.97 -10.43 -17.94
C THR A 150 -1.83 -10.22 -19.45
N GLY A 151 -0.91 -9.37 -19.87
CA GLY A 151 -0.68 -9.04 -21.29
C GLY A 151 -0.97 -7.59 -21.69
N GLU A 152 -1.58 -6.78 -20.86
CA GLU A 152 -1.60 -5.33 -21.06
C GLU A 152 -0.29 -4.72 -20.54
N THR A 153 0.62 -4.46 -21.48
CA THR A 153 1.77 -3.59 -21.21
C THR A 153 1.20 -2.28 -20.67
N SER A 154 1.48 -1.97 -19.44
CA SER A 154 1.08 -0.71 -18.80
C SER A 154 1.53 0.45 -19.70
N LYS A 155 0.60 1.01 -20.44
CA LYS A 155 0.80 2.28 -21.14
C LYS A 155 0.79 3.34 -20.04
N THR A 156 1.93 3.53 -19.42
CA THR A 156 2.19 4.63 -18.48
C THR A 156 1.74 5.92 -19.18
N PRO A 157 0.84 6.70 -18.58
CA PRO A 157 0.58 8.04 -19.08
C PRO A 157 1.91 8.80 -19.11
N ASN A 158 2.31 9.31 -20.27
CA ASN A 158 3.52 10.10 -20.45
C ASN A 158 3.57 11.24 -19.43
N LEU A 159 4.26 11.03 -18.32
CA LEU A 159 4.91 12.15 -17.65
C LEU A 159 6.15 12.51 -18.50
N PRO A 160 6.40 13.79 -18.77
CA PRO A 160 7.57 14.21 -19.54
C PRO A 160 8.83 13.70 -18.83
N ALA A 161 9.58 12.87 -19.54
CA ALA A 161 10.83 12.32 -19.07
C ALA A 161 11.82 13.47 -18.81
N MET A 162 12.09 13.74 -17.53
CA MET A 162 13.35 14.37 -17.14
C MET A 162 14.45 13.34 -17.33
N GLN A 163 15.07 13.38 -18.49
CA GLN A 163 16.26 12.60 -18.80
C GLN A 163 17.43 13.14 -17.98
N ALA A 164 17.76 12.43 -16.90
CA ALA A 164 19.09 12.50 -16.31
C ALA A 164 19.94 11.40 -16.94
N PRO A 165 21.14 11.68 -17.49
CA PRO A 165 22.01 10.65 -18.02
C PRO A 165 22.57 9.82 -16.87
N LEU A 166 22.29 8.50 -16.89
CA LEU A 166 22.93 7.55 -15.98
C LEU A 166 24.40 7.37 -16.37
N PRO A 167 25.35 7.51 -15.43
CA PRO A 167 26.73 7.09 -15.67
C PRO A 167 26.79 5.56 -15.72
N SER A 168 27.31 5.03 -16.83
CA SER A 168 27.60 3.61 -17.01
C SER A 168 28.64 3.15 -15.99
N ARG A 169 28.22 2.45 -14.93
CA ARG A 169 29.11 1.69 -14.06
C ARG A 169 29.35 0.32 -14.71
N GLN A 170 30.54 0.13 -15.27
CA GLN A 170 31.11 -1.19 -15.52
C GLN A 170 31.30 -1.86 -14.15
N GLY A 171 30.55 -2.93 -13.85
CA GLY A 171 30.76 -3.77 -12.69
C GLY A 171 32.07 -4.57 -12.82
N PRO A 172 32.74 -4.88 -11.69
CA PRO A 172 33.93 -5.71 -11.72
C PRO A 172 33.60 -7.14 -12.18
N ALA A 173 34.50 -7.72 -12.98
CA ALA A 173 34.38 -9.07 -13.52
C ALA A 173 34.22 -10.11 -12.40
N VAL A 174 33.21 -10.99 -12.55
CA VAL A 174 32.98 -12.13 -11.66
C VAL A 174 34.12 -13.13 -11.84
N PRO A 175 34.85 -13.57 -10.78
CA PRO A 175 35.87 -14.60 -10.90
C PRO A 175 35.25 -15.95 -11.27
N HIS A 176 35.78 -16.56 -12.31
CA HIS A 176 35.40 -17.90 -12.78
C HIS A 176 36.02 -18.95 -11.83
N PHE A 177 35.20 -19.68 -11.09
CA PHE A 177 35.65 -20.83 -10.29
C PHE A 177 35.68 -22.09 -11.17
N PRO A 178 36.78 -22.85 -11.21
CA PRO A 178 36.82 -24.12 -11.92
C PRO A 178 35.95 -25.17 -11.21
N ALA A 179 35.29 -25.99 -12.01
CA ALA A 179 34.47 -27.11 -11.53
C ALA A 179 35.31 -28.13 -10.74
N PRO A 180 34.77 -28.76 -9.67
CA PRO A 180 35.47 -29.80 -8.94
C PRO A 180 35.69 -31.04 -9.81
N ALA A 181 36.90 -31.58 -9.77
CA ALA A 181 37.31 -32.80 -10.50
C ALA A 181 36.51 -34.01 -9.99
N ALA A 182 36.04 -34.84 -10.91
CA ALA A 182 35.37 -36.11 -10.62
C ALA A 182 36.32 -37.08 -9.88
N ALA A 183 35.81 -37.70 -8.79
CA ALA A 183 36.52 -38.72 -8.04
C ALA A 183 36.66 -40.00 -8.92
N PRO A 184 37.79 -40.70 -8.86
CA PRO A 184 37.97 -41.98 -9.56
C PRO A 184 37.19 -43.10 -8.88
N ARG A 185 36.70 -44.04 -9.69
CA ARG A 185 36.02 -45.27 -9.28
C ARG A 185 36.98 -46.26 -8.64
#